data_e969bcaeae308644d8efacd75f2b6cd8
#
_entry.id   e969bcaeae308644d8efacd75f2b6cd8
#
_cell.length_a   1.000
_cell.length_b   1.000
_cell.length_c   1.000
_cell.angle_alpha   90.00
_cell.angle_beta   90.00
_cell.angle_gamma   90.00
#
_symmetry.space_group_name_H-M   'P 1'
#
loop_
_entity.id
_entity.type
_entity.pdbx_description
1 polymer ?
#
loop_
_entity_poly.entity_id
_entity_poly.type
_entity_poly.pdbx_seq_one_letter_code
_entity_poly.pdbx_strand_id
1 'polypeptide(L)' 'MTGSPDDRFRRLRHDLANPLSAILAETQLLLLRADALDQETVTSLKEIEALSRRMRQILHQG' A
#
# COMPACT_ATOMS: atom_id res chain seq x y z
N MET A 1 -8.54 13.18 -27.81
CA MET A 1 -9.48 12.90 -26.91
C MET A 1 -9.07 11.93 -25.85
N THR A 2 -9.64 12.01 -24.84
CA THR A 2 -9.28 11.22 -23.72
C THR A 2 -9.75 9.81 -23.87
N GLY A 3 -9.25 8.95 -23.09
CA GLY A 3 -9.60 7.56 -23.13
C GLY A 3 -10.98 7.26 -22.60
N SER A 4 -11.37 6.01 -22.69
CA SER A 4 -12.62 5.51 -22.16
C SER A 4 -12.58 5.52 -20.63
N PRO A 5 -13.73 5.31 -19.97
CA PRO A 5 -13.73 5.13 -18.52
C PRO A 5 -12.78 4.04 -18.04
N ASP A 6 -12.61 2.97 -18.83
CA ASP A 6 -11.67 1.91 -18.49
C ASP A 6 -10.23 2.43 -18.43
N ASP A 7 -9.88 3.33 -19.36
CA ASP A 7 -8.54 3.93 -19.36
C ASP A 7 -8.33 4.82 -18.13
N ARG A 8 -9.37 5.53 -17.71
CA ARG A 8 -9.30 6.36 -16.50
C ARG A 8 -9.08 5.52 -15.26
N PHE A 9 -9.82 4.41 -15.14
CA PHE A 9 -9.66 3.52 -14.00
C PHE A 9 -8.30 2.86 -14.01
N ARG A 10 -7.81 2.48 -15.18
CA ARG A 10 -6.48 1.90 -15.29
C ARG A 10 -5.41 2.87 -14.83
N ARG A 11 -5.53 4.12 -15.28
CA ARG A 11 -4.58 5.15 -14.87
C ARG A 11 -4.65 5.41 -13.39
N LEU A 12 -5.86 5.51 -12.84
CA LEU A 12 -6.04 5.74 -11.41
C LEU A 12 -5.42 4.62 -10.60
N ARG A 13 -5.66 3.38 -10.99
CA ARG A 13 -5.06 2.23 -10.30
C ARG A 13 -3.55 2.30 -10.34
N HIS A 14 -3.01 2.63 -11.50
CA HIS A 14 -1.55 2.74 -11.66
C HIS A 14 -0.99 3.86 -10.78
N ASP A 15 -1.67 5.00 -10.79
CA ASP A 15 -1.21 6.17 -10.03
C ASP A 15 -1.30 5.93 -8.52
N LEU A 16 -2.26 5.13 -8.06
CA LEU A 16 -2.39 4.77 -6.66
C LEU A 16 -1.42 3.67 -6.26
N ALA A 17 -1.12 2.75 -7.17
CA ALA A 17 -0.23 1.64 -6.88
C ALA A 17 1.18 2.11 -6.52
N ASN A 18 1.65 3.18 -7.15
CA ASN A 18 2.99 3.69 -6.90
C ASN A 18 3.17 4.19 -5.47
N PRO A 19 2.36 5.16 -4.98
CA PRO A 19 2.52 5.60 -3.59
C PRO A 19 2.18 4.49 -2.59
N LEU A 20 1.26 3.61 -2.93
CA LEU A 20 0.93 2.50 -2.04
C LEU A 20 2.11 1.56 -1.87
N SER A 21 2.84 1.28 -2.94
CA SER A 21 4.05 0.46 -2.85
C SER A 21 5.10 1.13 -1.97
N ALA A 22 5.20 2.44 -2.03
CA ALA A 22 6.13 3.19 -1.18
C ALA A 22 5.72 3.09 0.30
N ILE A 23 4.43 3.23 0.59
CA ILE A 23 3.94 3.09 1.96
C ILE A 23 4.25 1.70 2.50
N LEU A 24 4.00 0.69 1.70
CA LEU A 24 4.27 -0.69 2.10
C LEU A 24 5.75 -0.92 2.35
N ALA A 25 6.61 -0.40 1.46
CA ALA A 25 8.05 -0.53 1.60
C ALA A 25 8.56 0.16 2.87
N GLU A 26 8.10 1.38 3.14
CA GLU A 26 8.50 2.10 4.34
C GLU A 26 8.04 1.38 5.60
N THR A 27 6.83 0.83 5.57
CA THR A 27 6.30 0.08 6.70
C THR A 27 7.16 -1.16 6.97
N GLN A 28 7.53 -1.87 5.93
CA GLN A 28 8.36 -3.06 6.05
C GLN A 28 9.76 -2.75 6.56
N LEU A 29 10.32 -1.61 6.14
CA LEU A 29 11.62 -1.17 6.64
C LEU A 29 11.58 -0.91 8.15
N LEU A 30 10.51 -0.27 8.63
CA LEU A 30 10.36 -0.05 10.05
C LEU A 30 10.18 -1.36 10.82
N LEU A 31 9.45 -2.31 10.22
CA LEU A 31 9.24 -3.61 10.87
C LEU A 31 10.52 -4.44 10.98
N LEU A 32 11.55 -4.14 10.20
CA LEU A 32 12.85 -4.78 10.37
C LEU A 32 13.49 -4.42 11.71
N ARG A 33 13.03 -3.33 12.33
CA ARG A 33 13.52 -2.89 13.63
C ARG A 33 12.51 -3.19 14.74
N ALA A 34 11.71 -4.22 14.58
CA ALA A 34 10.63 -4.53 15.51
C ALA A 34 11.12 -4.68 16.96
N ASP A 35 12.30 -5.27 17.15
CA ASP A 35 12.84 -5.47 18.49
C ASP A 35 13.30 -4.16 19.16
N ALA A 36 13.51 -3.09 18.38
CA ALA A 36 13.86 -1.79 18.92
C ALA A 36 12.65 -0.89 19.14
N LEU A 37 11.46 -1.33 18.71
CA LEU A 37 10.22 -0.56 18.80
C LEU A 37 9.34 -1.12 19.92
N ASP A 38 8.48 -0.27 20.48
CA ASP A 38 7.54 -0.77 21.46
C ASP A 38 6.45 -1.59 20.80
N GLN A 39 5.76 -2.40 21.60
CA GLN A 39 4.78 -3.35 21.08
C GLN A 39 3.62 -2.65 20.39
N GLU A 40 3.19 -1.51 20.91
CA GLU A 40 2.07 -0.79 20.31
C GLU A 40 2.44 -0.29 18.91
N THR A 41 3.66 0.22 18.76
CA THR A 41 4.13 0.69 17.45
C THR A 41 4.23 -0.48 16.48
N VAL A 42 4.76 -1.62 16.90
CA VAL A 42 4.87 -2.80 16.06
C VAL A 42 3.48 -3.27 15.60
N THR A 43 2.53 -3.29 16.51
CA THR A 43 1.17 -3.70 16.18
C THR A 43 0.57 -2.76 15.14
N SER A 44 0.73 -1.45 15.30
CA SER A 44 0.22 -0.48 14.34
C SER A 44 0.87 -0.63 12.98
N LEU A 45 2.18 -0.86 12.95
CA LEU A 45 2.88 -1.05 11.67
C LEU A 45 2.41 -2.31 10.95
N LYS A 46 2.17 -3.39 11.67
CA LYS A 46 1.65 -4.61 11.08
C LYS A 46 0.25 -4.41 10.51
N GLU A 47 -0.54 -3.59 11.17
CA GLU A 47 -1.86 -3.26 10.69
C GLU A 47 -1.79 -2.43 9.40
N ILE A 48 -0.91 -1.45 9.37
CA ILE A 48 -0.69 -0.64 8.17
C ILE A 48 -0.23 -1.54 7.00
N GLU A 49 0.67 -2.48 7.29
CA GLU A 49 1.14 -3.41 6.27
C GLU A 49 -0.01 -4.24 5.71
N ALA A 50 -0.85 -4.77 6.58
CA ALA A 50 -1.99 -5.59 6.17
C ALA A 50 -2.98 -4.78 5.33
N LEU A 51 -3.28 -3.56 5.76
CA LEU A 51 -4.20 -2.68 5.03
C LEU A 51 -3.64 -2.28 3.66
N SER A 52 -2.34 -2.02 3.62
CA SER A 52 -1.68 -1.67 2.36
C SER A 52 -1.73 -2.82 1.37
N ARG A 53 -1.51 -4.04 1.85
CA ARG A 53 -1.61 -5.23 1.00
C ARG A 53 -3.02 -5.44 0.49
N ARG A 54 -4.01 -5.18 1.35
CA ARG A 54 -5.40 -5.31 0.95
C ARG A 54 -5.75 -4.28 -0.14
N MET A 55 -5.30 -3.05 0.02
CA MET A 55 -5.53 -2.03 -1.01
C MET A 55 -4.91 -2.44 -2.33
N ARG A 56 -3.69 -3.00 -2.29
CA ARG A 56 -3.03 -3.45 -3.50
C ARG A 56 -3.83 -4.55 -4.19
N GLN A 57 -4.38 -5.48 -3.41
CA GLN A 57 -5.24 -6.52 -3.97
C GLN A 57 -6.48 -5.93 -4.63
N ILE A 58 -7.11 -4.96 -4.00
CA ILE A 58 -8.29 -4.31 -4.56
C ILE A 58 -7.94 -3.63 -5.89
N LEU A 59 -6.81 -2.94 -5.93
CA LEU A 59 -6.38 -2.26 -7.15
C LEU A 59 -6.07 -3.23 -8.28
N HIS A 60 -5.65 -4.44 -7.96
CA HIS A 60 -5.33 -5.44 -8.98
C HIS A 60 -6.54 -6.25 -9.43
N GLN A 61 -7.65 -6.16 -8.75
CA GLN A 61 -8.85 -6.91 -9.11
C GLN A 61 -9.62 -6.30 -10.28
N GLY A 62 -9.43 -5.05 -10.50
CA GLY A 62 -10.11 -4.39 -11.59
C GLY A 62 -9.50 -4.73 -12.94
#